data_2555e7c935674fecd3feee30b4e7e090
#
_entry.id   2555e7c935674fecd3feee30b4e7e090
#
_cell.length_a   1.000
_cell.length_b   1.000
_cell.length_c   1.000
_cell.angle_alpha   90.00
_cell.angle_beta   90.00
_cell.angle_gamma   90.00
#
_symmetry.space_group_name_H-M   'P 1'
#
loop_
_entity.id
_entity.type
_entity.pdbx_description
1 polymer ?
#
loop_
_entity_poly.entity_id
_entity_poly.type
_entity_poly.pdbx_seq_one_letter_code
_entity_poly.pdbx_strand_id
1 'polypeptide(L)'
;MTSGRKPNSVRAAVRAAALACLVLAAFLAPAAQAADPIFPLGSRVGLVPPPGMVVSKGFTGFEDVAKDSAILIAAQPAAAFPEIEKSLATDELKKNGITVDKREEIKFDFGKGTLVVGKQTADKTSYRKWLLNVQTNDLTALVNVQIPEQETAYPDATIRAALATLAVRATIPDAEKLSMLPFTFSDLGGLHVENVLPGRAVMLIDTPDGVPTDKFDIRMFVAAFDGGPTENDDHSQFARMTFGEIVGIKDVQITMSEPLRIGGGSGFQTTAQAKDMKTGDDIMVAQWLRFGTGGFLQMIGMAKADAWTTALTRLRAVRDGIQLK
;
A
#
# COMPACT_ATOMS: atom_id res chain seq x y z
N MET A 1 -82.93 -42.72 -4.03
CA MET A 1 -83.06 -41.25 -4.06
C MET A 1 -82.27 -40.71 -2.91
N THR A 2 -81.20 -40.08 -3.11
CA THR A 2 -80.74 -38.77 -2.72
C THR A 2 -79.23 -38.65 -2.88
N SER A 3 -78.95 -37.78 -3.81
CA SER A 3 -77.62 -37.31 -4.15
C SER A 3 -76.99 -36.52 -2.99
N GLY A 4 -75.77 -36.87 -2.57
CA GLY A 4 -74.99 -36.11 -1.59
C GLY A 4 -73.71 -35.63 -2.24
N ARG A 5 -73.68 -34.35 -2.65
CA ARG A 5 -72.55 -33.59 -3.15
C ARG A 5 -71.44 -33.51 -2.13
N LYS A 6 -70.26 -33.97 -2.36
CA LYS A 6 -69.00 -33.50 -1.73
C LYS A 6 -68.35 -32.47 -2.63
N PRO A 7 -68.25 -31.22 -2.21
CA PRO A 7 -67.23 -30.36 -2.77
C PRO A 7 -66.41 -29.70 -1.64
N ASN A 8 -65.24 -29.29 -1.88
CA ASN A 8 -64.36 -28.32 -1.21
C ASN A 8 -63.03 -28.79 -0.64
N SER A 9 -62.66 -30.06 -0.63
CA SER A 9 -61.34 -30.47 -0.11
C SER A 9 -60.18 -30.17 -1.09
N VAL A 10 -60.40 -30.18 -2.39
CA VAL A 10 -59.34 -29.95 -3.40
C VAL A 10 -58.95 -28.47 -3.46
N ARG A 11 -59.89 -27.55 -3.31
CA ARG A 11 -59.57 -26.07 -3.34
C ARG A 11 -58.83 -25.60 -2.09
N ALA A 12 -59.03 -26.21 -0.96
CA ALA A 12 -58.30 -25.91 0.27
C ALA A 12 -56.83 -26.43 0.21
N ALA A 13 -56.65 -27.63 -0.33
CA ALA A 13 -55.31 -28.20 -0.52
C ALA A 13 -54.46 -27.42 -1.53
N VAL A 14 -55.02 -26.95 -2.64
CA VAL A 14 -54.29 -26.12 -3.63
C VAL A 14 -53.92 -24.77 -3.07
N ARG A 15 -54.75 -24.15 -2.21
CA ARG A 15 -54.44 -22.86 -1.56
C ARG A 15 -53.36 -23.02 -0.48
N ALA A 16 -53.34 -24.08 0.26
CA ALA A 16 -52.32 -24.35 1.26
C ALA A 16 -50.93 -24.67 0.58
N ALA A 17 -50.90 -25.40 -0.53
CA ALA A 17 -49.70 -25.66 -1.29
C ALA A 17 -49.12 -24.38 -1.95
N ALA A 18 -49.98 -23.46 -2.46
CA ALA A 18 -49.54 -22.20 -3.02
C ALA A 18 -48.95 -21.25 -1.98
N LEU A 19 -49.53 -21.19 -0.75
CA LEU A 19 -48.94 -20.41 0.35
C LEU A 19 -47.62 -20.97 0.86
N ALA A 20 -47.45 -22.31 0.90
CA ALA A 20 -46.19 -22.93 1.30
C ALA A 20 -45.08 -22.69 0.31
N CYS A 21 -45.35 -22.67 -1.01
CA CYS A 21 -44.38 -22.33 -2.03
C CYS A 21 -43.96 -20.85 -1.99
N LEU A 22 -44.87 -19.92 -1.64
CA LEU A 22 -44.52 -18.50 -1.51
C LEU A 22 -43.64 -18.22 -0.29
N VAL A 23 -43.84 -18.94 0.82
CA VAL A 23 -42.99 -18.81 2.02
C VAL A 23 -41.62 -19.43 1.80
N LEU A 24 -41.50 -20.52 1.05
CA LEU A 24 -40.22 -21.17 0.74
C LEU A 24 -39.37 -20.33 -0.25
N ALA A 25 -39.99 -19.58 -1.15
CA ALA A 25 -39.30 -18.69 -2.08
C ALA A 25 -38.68 -17.45 -1.40
N ALA A 26 -39.20 -17.03 -0.24
CA ALA A 26 -38.67 -15.91 0.54
C ALA A 26 -37.35 -16.25 1.26
N PHE A 27 -37.01 -17.53 1.47
CA PHE A 27 -35.76 -17.97 2.08
C PHE A 27 -34.61 -18.23 1.07
N LEU A 28 -34.89 -18.13 -0.22
CA LEU A 28 -33.91 -18.29 -1.30
C LEU A 28 -33.44 -16.95 -1.90
N ALA A 29 -33.65 -15.82 -1.18
CA ALA A 29 -32.96 -14.60 -1.55
C ALA A 29 -31.45 -14.87 -1.43
N PRO A 30 -30.64 -14.79 -2.52
CA PRO A 30 -29.20 -14.90 -2.39
C PRO A 30 -28.78 -13.87 -1.37
N ALA A 31 -28.10 -14.28 -0.32
CA ALA A 31 -27.42 -13.35 0.57
C ALA A 31 -26.58 -12.47 -0.36
N ALA A 32 -26.91 -11.19 -0.44
CA ALA A 32 -26.11 -10.23 -1.18
C ALA A 32 -24.71 -10.33 -0.57
N GLN A 33 -23.80 -11.00 -1.28
CA GLN A 33 -22.42 -11.09 -0.84
C GLN A 33 -21.90 -9.66 -0.79
N ALA A 34 -21.61 -9.16 0.41
CA ALA A 34 -21.01 -7.85 0.57
C ALA A 34 -19.72 -7.88 -0.27
N ALA A 35 -19.56 -6.92 -1.16
CA ALA A 35 -18.34 -6.82 -1.95
C ALA A 35 -17.15 -6.63 -1.00
N ASP A 36 -16.04 -7.27 -1.32
CA ASP A 36 -14.81 -7.13 -0.52
C ASP A 36 -14.21 -5.73 -0.66
N PRO A 37 -13.69 -5.15 0.42
CA PRO A 37 -12.99 -3.86 0.36
C PRO A 37 -11.79 -3.92 -0.59
N ILE A 38 -11.68 -2.91 -1.44
CA ILE A 38 -10.53 -2.71 -2.33
C ILE A 38 -9.53 -1.80 -1.62
N PHE A 39 -8.26 -2.23 -1.57
CA PHE A 39 -7.17 -1.43 -1.02
C PHE A 39 -6.40 -0.79 -2.18
N PRO A 40 -6.36 0.56 -2.28
CA PRO A 40 -5.49 1.23 -3.24
C PRO A 40 -4.03 0.82 -3.04
N LEU A 41 -3.25 0.83 -4.11
CA LEU A 41 -1.86 0.38 -4.12
C LEU A 41 -1.05 1.08 -3.00
N GLY A 42 -0.38 0.29 -2.18
CA GLY A 42 0.42 0.80 -1.07
C GLY A 42 -0.40 1.28 0.15
N SER A 43 -1.71 1.07 0.19
CA SER A 43 -2.55 1.51 1.30
C SER A 43 -2.90 0.37 2.26
N ARG A 44 -2.83 0.64 3.56
CA ARG A 44 -3.40 -0.23 4.61
C ARG A 44 -4.90 -0.01 4.82
N VAL A 45 -5.45 1.05 4.23
CA VAL A 45 -6.85 1.44 4.36
C VAL A 45 -7.53 1.23 3.01
N GLY A 46 -8.69 0.59 3.02
CA GLY A 46 -9.50 0.31 1.84
C GLY A 46 -10.99 0.42 2.14
N LEU A 47 -11.80 0.41 1.11
CA LEU A 47 -13.26 0.37 1.19
C LEU A 47 -13.85 -0.24 -0.09
N VAL A 48 -15.14 -0.52 -0.07
CA VAL A 48 -15.90 -0.83 -1.29
C VAL A 48 -16.27 0.49 -1.97
N PRO A 49 -15.66 0.83 -3.12
CA PRO A 49 -15.95 2.08 -3.78
C PRO A 49 -17.39 2.11 -4.31
N PRO A 50 -18.03 3.30 -4.37
CA PRO A 50 -19.31 3.47 -5.04
C PRO A 50 -19.27 2.96 -6.48
N PRO A 51 -20.38 2.41 -7.02
CA PRO A 51 -20.43 1.96 -8.40
C PRO A 51 -20.02 3.08 -9.38
N GLY A 52 -19.08 2.76 -10.28
CA GLY A 52 -18.52 3.70 -11.25
C GLY A 52 -17.21 4.35 -10.84
N MET A 53 -16.83 4.32 -9.56
CA MET A 53 -15.50 4.74 -9.13
C MET A 53 -14.49 3.60 -9.30
N VAL A 54 -13.29 3.93 -9.74
CA VAL A 54 -12.15 3.01 -9.92
C VAL A 54 -10.97 3.47 -9.07
N VAL A 55 -10.00 2.57 -8.82
CA VAL A 55 -8.75 2.96 -8.15
C VAL A 55 -8.05 4.04 -8.96
N SER A 56 -7.72 5.16 -8.31
CA SER A 56 -7.01 6.26 -8.97
C SER A 56 -5.57 5.89 -9.30
N LYS A 57 -5.09 6.43 -10.41
CA LYS A 57 -3.67 6.34 -10.81
C LYS A 57 -2.86 7.55 -10.33
N GLY A 58 -3.51 8.63 -9.93
CA GLY A 58 -2.88 9.88 -9.53
C GLY A 58 -2.72 10.06 -8.02
N PHE A 59 -3.49 9.34 -7.22
CA PHE A 59 -3.47 9.44 -5.75
C PHE A 59 -3.95 8.15 -5.09
N THR A 60 -3.69 7.99 -3.82
CA THR A 60 -4.18 6.85 -3.03
C THR A 60 -5.68 7.03 -2.78
N GLY A 61 -6.52 6.24 -3.45
CA GLY A 61 -7.97 6.35 -3.35
C GLY A 61 -8.71 5.89 -4.59
N PHE A 62 -9.89 6.43 -4.81
CA PHE A 62 -10.78 6.09 -5.92
C PHE A 62 -11.29 7.35 -6.61
N GLU A 63 -11.56 7.26 -7.89
CA GLU A 63 -12.06 8.38 -8.69
C GLU A 63 -13.06 7.95 -9.76
N ASP A 64 -13.96 8.87 -10.12
CA ASP A 64 -14.70 8.89 -11.37
C ASP A 64 -14.34 10.19 -12.09
N VAL A 65 -13.36 10.10 -12.99
CA VAL A 65 -12.83 11.26 -13.73
C VAL A 65 -13.92 11.97 -14.53
N ALA A 66 -14.85 11.20 -15.12
CA ALA A 66 -15.94 11.77 -15.94
C ALA A 66 -16.91 12.62 -15.11
N LYS A 67 -16.97 12.39 -13.80
CA LYS A 67 -17.88 13.09 -12.86
C LYS A 67 -17.13 14.00 -11.88
N ASP A 68 -15.84 14.23 -12.07
CA ASP A 68 -14.97 15.01 -11.18
C ASP A 68 -15.14 14.62 -9.70
N SER A 69 -15.28 13.32 -9.44
CA SER A 69 -15.63 12.77 -8.14
C SER A 69 -14.49 11.90 -7.61
N ALA A 70 -14.13 12.09 -6.34
CA ALA A 70 -12.96 11.42 -5.75
C ALA A 70 -13.18 11.02 -4.29
N ILE A 71 -12.52 9.93 -3.90
CA ILE A 71 -12.31 9.45 -2.53
C ILE A 71 -10.82 9.34 -2.30
N LEU A 72 -10.23 10.25 -1.53
CA LEU A 72 -8.83 10.21 -1.15
C LEU A 72 -8.71 9.47 0.18
N ILE A 73 -7.69 8.60 0.28
CA ILE A 73 -7.43 7.80 1.47
C ILE A 73 -6.01 8.06 1.93
N ALA A 74 -5.83 8.29 3.23
CA ALA A 74 -4.52 8.38 3.86
C ALA A 74 -4.47 7.56 5.14
N ALA A 75 -3.32 6.95 5.40
CA ALA A 75 -2.99 6.30 6.66
C ALA A 75 -1.85 7.09 7.33
N GLN A 76 -2.05 7.48 8.58
CA GLN A 76 -1.10 8.20 9.39
C GLN A 76 -0.76 7.39 10.65
N PRO A 77 0.36 7.64 11.33
CA PRO A 77 0.62 7.03 12.63
C PRO A 77 -0.53 7.28 13.61
N ALA A 78 -0.81 6.33 14.50
CA ALA A 78 -1.88 6.48 15.50
C ALA A 78 -1.77 7.76 16.33
N ALA A 79 -0.54 8.21 16.63
CA ALA A 79 -0.27 9.45 17.35
C ALA A 79 -0.75 10.72 16.64
N ALA A 80 -1.02 10.67 15.34
CA ALA A 80 -1.52 11.83 14.57
C ALA A 80 -3.01 12.10 14.79
N PHE A 81 -3.77 11.16 15.37
CA PHE A 81 -5.20 11.29 15.53
C PHE A 81 -5.65 12.58 16.22
N PRO A 82 -5.09 12.99 17.38
CA PRO A 82 -5.56 14.21 18.07
C PRO A 82 -5.34 15.49 17.25
N GLU A 83 -4.26 15.57 16.48
CA GLU A 83 -3.96 16.73 15.65
C GLU A 83 -4.89 16.79 14.44
N ILE A 84 -5.12 15.65 13.79
CA ILE A 84 -6.10 15.55 12.69
C ILE A 84 -7.50 15.91 13.21
N GLU A 85 -7.92 15.37 14.35
CA GLU A 85 -9.22 15.69 14.95
C GLU A 85 -9.39 17.18 15.22
N LYS A 86 -8.32 17.83 15.70
CA LYS A 86 -8.28 19.29 15.88
C LYS A 86 -8.41 20.03 14.55
N SER A 87 -7.77 19.56 13.49
CA SER A 87 -7.86 20.18 12.16
C SER A 87 -9.26 20.05 11.54
N LEU A 88 -10.01 19.04 11.95
CA LEU A 88 -11.42 18.84 11.56
C LEU A 88 -12.41 19.66 12.40
N ALA A 89 -11.97 20.46 13.38
CA ALA A 89 -12.85 21.36 14.11
C ALA A 89 -13.53 22.35 13.16
N THR A 90 -14.78 22.71 13.45
CA THR A 90 -15.62 23.54 12.56
C THR A 90 -14.93 24.86 12.17
N ASP A 91 -14.27 25.52 13.13
CA ASP A 91 -13.59 26.79 12.88
C ASP A 91 -12.34 26.61 11.98
N GLU A 92 -11.62 25.50 12.12
CA GLU A 92 -10.45 25.19 11.28
C GLU A 92 -10.90 24.83 9.86
N LEU A 93 -11.96 24.03 9.72
CA LEU A 93 -12.54 23.70 8.41
C LEU A 93 -13.08 24.93 7.68
N LYS A 94 -13.69 25.86 8.42
CA LYS A 94 -14.16 27.13 7.87
C LYS A 94 -13.04 28.00 7.31
N LYS A 95 -11.86 28.03 7.97
CA LYS A 95 -10.68 28.73 7.44
C LYS A 95 -10.21 28.15 6.09
N ASN A 96 -10.47 26.85 5.87
CA ASN A 96 -10.15 26.14 4.63
C ASN A 96 -11.32 26.13 3.62
N GLY A 97 -12.32 27.00 3.82
CA GLY A 97 -13.46 27.16 2.91
C GLY A 97 -14.50 26.03 3.00
N ILE A 98 -14.46 25.21 4.06
CA ILE A 98 -15.43 24.13 4.26
C ILE A 98 -16.50 24.58 5.27
N THR A 99 -17.75 24.59 4.82
CA THR A 99 -18.93 24.78 5.68
C THR A 99 -19.41 23.43 6.18
N VAL A 100 -19.45 23.24 7.49
CA VAL A 100 -19.88 22.00 8.13
C VAL A 100 -21.41 21.97 8.27
N ASP A 101 -22.05 20.96 7.69
CA ASP A 101 -23.49 20.73 7.82
C ASP A 101 -23.78 19.77 8.98
N LYS A 102 -22.95 18.72 9.16
CA LYS A 102 -23.14 17.68 10.18
C LYS A 102 -21.82 17.10 10.66
N ARG A 103 -21.79 16.74 11.95
CA ARG A 103 -20.69 15.98 12.58
C ARG A 103 -21.29 14.79 13.33
N GLU A 104 -20.69 13.60 13.13
CA GLU A 104 -21.19 12.34 13.68
C GLU A 104 -20.04 11.49 14.19
N GLU A 105 -20.24 10.81 15.32
CA GLU A 105 -19.35 9.71 15.73
C GLU A 105 -19.71 8.45 14.94
N ILE A 106 -18.68 7.75 14.43
CA ILE A 106 -18.82 6.47 13.74
C ILE A 106 -17.99 5.44 14.47
N LYS A 107 -18.53 4.24 14.62
CA LYS A 107 -17.87 3.11 15.24
C LYS A 107 -17.65 2.00 14.21
N PHE A 108 -16.47 1.42 14.26
CA PHE A 108 -16.07 0.23 13.51
C PHE A 108 -15.57 -0.82 14.52
N ASP A 109 -15.54 -2.08 14.15
CA ASP A 109 -15.03 -3.15 15.01
C ASP A 109 -13.55 -2.94 15.37
N PHE A 110 -12.81 -2.27 14.51
CA PHE A 110 -11.36 -1.98 14.65
C PHE A 110 -11.06 -0.59 15.19
N GLY A 111 -12.06 0.26 15.43
CA GLY A 111 -11.82 1.62 15.91
C GLY A 111 -13.05 2.51 15.93
N LYS A 112 -12.84 3.76 16.29
CA LYS A 112 -13.88 4.80 16.31
C LYS A 112 -13.38 6.05 15.61
N GLY A 113 -14.30 6.85 15.11
CA GLY A 113 -13.93 8.07 14.39
C GLY A 113 -15.05 9.09 14.32
N THR A 114 -14.71 10.18 13.67
CA THR A 114 -15.61 11.31 13.39
C THR A 114 -15.82 11.43 11.89
N LEU A 115 -17.08 11.49 11.48
CA LEU A 115 -17.50 11.88 10.14
C LEU A 115 -18.00 13.31 10.14
N VAL A 116 -17.37 14.16 9.36
CA VAL A 116 -17.83 15.53 9.08
C VAL A 116 -18.39 15.57 7.67
N VAL A 117 -19.63 16.04 7.54
CA VAL A 117 -20.28 16.27 6.26
C VAL A 117 -20.44 17.77 6.06
N GLY A 118 -20.17 18.26 4.86
CA GLY A 118 -20.24 19.68 4.57
C GLY A 118 -20.07 20.00 3.09
N LYS A 119 -19.77 21.25 2.81
CA LYS A 119 -19.58 21.78 1.46
C LYS A 119 -18.31 22.61 1.40
N GLN A 120 -17.65 22.59 0.25
CA GLN A 120 -16.50 23.42 -0.05
C GLN A 120 -16.65 24.06 -1.42
N THR A 121 -16.37 25.35 -1.52
CA THR A 121 -16.27 26.02 -2.82
C THR A 121 -14.79 26.21 -3.16
N ALA A 122 -14.38 25.63 -4.27
CA ALA A 122 -13.02 25.76 -4.82
C ALA A 122 -13.13 26.10 -6.31
N ASP A 123 -12.38 27.10 -6.77
CA ASP A 123 -12.32 27.53 -8.18
C ASP A 123 -13.71 27.71 -8.85
N LYS A 124 -14.66 28.29 -8.10
CA LYS A 124 -16.07 28.52 -8.50
C LYS A 124 -16.94 27.25 -8.59
N THR A 125 -16.41 26.09 -8.23
CA THR A 125 -17.18 24.83 -8.15
C THR A 125 -17.51 24.53 -6.69
N SER A 126 -18.77 24.22 -6.42
CA SER A 126 -19.22 23.73 -5.11
C SER A 126 -19.14 22.21 -5.06
N TYR A 127 -18.52 21.69 -4.00
CA TYR A 127 -18.39 20.26 -3.72
C TYR A 127 -19.08 19.89 -2.42
N ARG A 128 -19.75 18.76 -2.42
CA ARG A 128 -20.15 18.07 -1.19
C ARG A 128 -18.93 17.31 -0.65
N LYS A 129 -18.71 17.38 0.65
CA LYS A 129 -17.55 16.80 1.34
C LYS A 129 -17.98 15.85 2.43
N TRP A 130 -17.28 14.73 2.54
CA TRP A 130 -17.31 13.82 3.68
C TRP A 130 -15.88 13.60 4.14
N LEU A 131 -15.58 14.00 5.36
CA LEU A 131 -14.27 13.87 5.99
C LEU A 131 -14.40 12.87 7.12
N LEU A 132 -13.87 11.66 6.93
CA LEU A 132 -13.90 10.61 7.92
C LEU A 132 -12.50 10.42 8.50
N ASN A 133 -12.37 10.58 9.81
CA ASN A 133 -11.15 10.35 10.57
C ASN A 133 -11.39 9.21 11.56
N VAL A 134 -10.65 8.10 11.46
CA VAL A 134 -10.82 6.90 12.29
C VAL A 134 -9.54 6.55 13.01
N GLN A 135 -9.61 6.48 14.32
CA GLN A 135 -8.53 6.00 15.17
C GLN A 135 -8.60 4.48 15.29
N THR A 136 -7.49 3.81 14.99
CA THR A 136 -7.27 2.39 15.29
C THR A 136 -6.15 2.23 16.33
N ASN A 137 -5.78 1.00 16.65
CA ASN A 137 -4.71 0.75 17.62
C ASN A 137 -3.33 1.21 17.12
N ASP A 138 -3.07 1.16 15.82
CA ASP A 138 -1.75 1.33 15.22
C ASP A 138 -1.68 2.37 14.08
N LEU A 139 -2.83 2.88 13.63
CA LEU A 139 -2.89 3.96 12.64
C LEU A 139 -4.10 4.86 12.83
N THR A 140 -4.05 5.99 12.16
CA THR A 140 -5.18 6.89 11.93
C THR A 140 -5.54 6.82 10.45
N ALA A 141 -6.77 6.39 10.13
CA ALA A 141 -7.29 6.38 8.77
C ALA A 141 -8.03 7.70 8.49
N LEU A 142 -7.66 8.37 7.41
CA LEU A 142 -8.33 9.57 6.93
C LEU A 142 -8.90 9.31 5.55
N VAL A 143 -10.20 9.56 5.38
CA VAL A 143 -10.90 9.48 4.10
C VAL A 143 -11.55 10.82 3.79
N ASN A 144 -11.22 11.38 2.64
CA ASN A 144 -11.79 12.64 2.15
C ASN A 144 -12.54 12.37 0.84
N VAL A 145 -13.85 12.47 0.89
CA VAL A 145 -14.71 12.36 -0.29
C VAL A 145 -15.06 13.74 -0.80
N GLN A 146 -14.95 13.91 -2.11
CA GLN A 146 -15.28 15.14 -2.81
C GLN A 146 -16.13 14.82 -4.03
N ILE A 147 -17.35 15.37 -4.07
CA ILE A 147 -18.32 15.16 -5.14
C ILE A 147 -18.87 16.54 -5.54
N PRO A 148 -18.88 16.94 -6.83
CA PRO A 148 -19.53 18.17 -7.26
C PRO A 148 -20.99 18.23 -6.79
N GLU A 149 -21.44 19.39 -6.37
CA GLU A 149 -22.79 19.54 -5.77
C GLU A 149 -23.91 19.14 -6.73
N GLN A 150 -23.73 19.39 -8.03
CA GLN A 150 -24.67 19.04 -9.09
C GLN A 150 -24.64 17.56 -9.50
N GLU A 151 -23.61 16.79 -9.08
CA GLU A 151 -23.51 15.39 -9.44
C GLU A 151 -24.50 14.53 -8.62
N THR A 152 -25.38 13.82 -9.30
CA THR A 152 -26.47 13.04 -8.69
C THR A 152 -26.20 11.54 -8.60
N ALA A 153 -25.19 11.03 -9.32
CA ALA A 153 -24.85 9.61 -9.31
C ALA A 153 -24.36 9.13 -7.93
N TYR A 154 -23.85 10.05 -7.09
CA TYR A 154 -23.32 9.76 -5.77
C TYR A 154 -24.12 10.49 -4.67
N PRO A 155 -25.37 10.06 -4.36
CA PRO A 155 -26.15 10.61 -3.25
C PRO A 155 -25.48 10.28 -1.90
N ASP A 156 -25.84 11.04 -0.85
CA ASP A 156 -25.29 10.87 0.52
C ASP A 156 -25.36 9.41 1.01
N ALA A 157 -26.47 8.72 0.75
CA ALA A 157 -26.64 7.32 1.16
C ALA A 157 -25.60 6.38 0.51
N THR A 158 -25.25 6.61 -0.77
CA THR A 158 -24.25 5.81 -1.49
C THR A 158 -22.86 6.05 -0.91
N ILE A 159 -22.49 7.30 -0.62
CA ILE A 159 -21.20 7.62 0.00
C ILE A 159 -21.11 7.04 1.41
N ARG A 160 -22.17 7.19 2.22
CA ARG A 160 -22.21 6.61 3.57
C ARG A 160 -22.10 5.08 3.54
N ALA A 161 -22.76 4.41 2.61
CA ALA A 161 -22.66 2.97 2.43
C ALA A 161 -21.21 2.56 2.10
N ALA A 162 -20.52 3.29 1.23
CA ALA A 162 -19.12 3.05 0.91
C ALA A 162 -18.21 3.29 2.14
N LEU A 163 -18.39 4.40 2.86
CA LEU A 163 -17.61 4.71 4.08
C LEU A 163 -17.83 3.68 5.18
N ALA A 164 -19.03 3.08 5.29
CA ALA A 164 -19.33 2.04 6.26
C ALA A 164 -18.58 0.73 5.98
N THR A 165 -18.08 0.51 4.76
CA THR A 165 -17.25 -0.64 4.38
C THR A 165 -15.76 -0.41 4.64
N LEU A 166 -15.37 0.70 5.29
CA LEU A 166 -13.97 0.98 5.59
C LEU A 166 -13.32 -0.22 6.27
N ALA A 167 -12.18 -0.60 5.77
CA ALA A 167 -11.40 -1.72 6.30
C ALA A 167 -9.93 -1.33 6.46
N VAL A 168 -9.28 -1.95 7.43
CA VAL A 168 -7.85 -1.75 7.69
C VAL A 168 -7.18 -3.11 7.70
N ARG A 169 -6.15 -3.28 6.87
CA ARG A 169 -5.32 -4.48 6.86
C ARG A 169 -4.08 -4.29 7.73
N ALA A 170 -3.63 -5.37 8.37
CA ALA A 170 -2.46 -5.34 9.25
C ALA A 170 -1.18 -4.91 8.52
N THR A 171 -0.97 -5.46 7.32
CA THR A 171 0.23 -5.19 6.52
C THR A 171 -0.13 -5.03 5.04
N ILE A 172 0.75 -4.35 4.30
CA ILE A 172 0.70 -4.33 2.84
C ILE A 172 1.45 -5.58 2.35
N PRO A 173 0.87 -6.42 1.46
CA PRO A 173 1.54 -7.59 0.92
C PRO A 173 2.87 -7.23 0.23
N ASP A 174 3.92 -8.02 0.42
CA ASP A 174 5.24 -7.75 -0.15
C ASP A 174 5.22 -7.70 -1.67
N ALA A 175 4.44 -8.56 -2.32
CA ALA A 175 4.25 -8.52 -3.77
C ALA A 175 3.69 -7.16 -4.24
N GLU A 176 2.79 -6.56 -3.47
CA GLU A 176 2.24 -5.24 -3.76
C GLU A 176 3.29 -4.14 -3.55
N LYS A 177 4.05 -4.19 -2.44
CA LYS A 177 5.15 -3.25 -2.19
C LYS A 177 6.19 -3.30 -3.31
N LEU A 178 6.62 -4.51 -3.70
CA LEU A 178 7.61 -4.70 -4.77
C LEU A 178 7.08 -4.27 -6.15
N SER A 179 5.77 -4.34 -6.38
CA SER A 179 5.18 -3.89 -7.64
C SER A 179 5.36 -2.40 -7.90
N MET A 180 5.56 -1.61 -6.85
CA MET A 180 5.78 -0.15 -6.90
C MET A 180 7.22 0.25 -7.30
N LEU A 181 8.14 -0.71 -7.44
CA LEU A 181 9.53 -0.46 -7.83
C LEU A 181 9.69 -0.37 -9.35
N PRO A 182 10.70 0.36 -9.89
CA PRO A 182 11.01 0.42 -11.32
C PRO A 182 11.77 -0.83 -11.82
N PHE A 183 11.93 -1.83 -10.98
CA PHE A 183 12.55 -3.12 -11.26
C PHE A 183 11.77 -4.25 -10.56
N THR A 184 12.04 -5.49 -10.97
CA THR A 184 11.44 -6.69 -10.38
C THR A 184 12.51 -7.63 -9.87
N PHE A 185 12.12 -8.57 -9.01
CA PHE A 185 12.97 -9.65 -8.53
C PHE A 185 12.38 -10.99 -8.94
N SER A 186 13.20 -11.88 -9.48
CA SER A 186 12.84 -13.30 -9.67
C SER A 186 13.16 -14.14 -8.44
N ASP A 187 14.11 -13.69 -7.60
CA ASP A 187 14.54 -14.34 -6.36
C ASP A 187 14.94 -13.26 -5.33
N LEU A 188 14.45 -13.40 -4.11
CA LEU A 188 14.82 -12.54 -2.97
C LEU A 188 15.93 -13.15 -2.11
N GLY A 189 16.52 -14.29 -2.50
CA GLY A 189 17.60 -14.95 -1.74
C GLY A 189 17.18 -15.40 -0.33
N GLY A 190 15.88 -15.62 -0.10
CA GLY A 190 15.32 -15.88 1.21
C GLY A 190 15.30 -14.65 2.15
N LEU A 191 15.47 -13.43 1.61
CA LEU A 191 15.30 -12.19 2.35
C LEU A 191 13.84 -11.74 2.30
N HIS A 192 13.42 -10.92 3.25
CA HIS A 192 12.09 -10.36 3.40
C HIS A 192 12.09 -8.85 3.19
N VAL A 193 10.97 -8.29 2.75
CA VAL A 193 10.84 -6.85 2.53
C VAL A 193 10.67 -6.13 3.87
N GLU A 194 11.67 -5.37 4.28
CA GLU A 194 11.57 -4.46 5.43
C GLU A 194 10.79 -3.21 5.06
N ASN A 195 11.26 -2.52 4.01
CA ASN A 195 10.66 -1.25 3.59
C ASN A 195 10.81 -1.03 2.09
N VAL A 196 9.88 -0.28 1.51
CA VAL A 196 9.92 0.15 0.10
C VAL A 196 9.70 1.65 0.02
N LEU A 197 10.56 2.33 -0.73
CA LEU A 197 10.35 3.67 -1.22
C LEU A 197 9.78 3.57 -2.65
N PRO A 198 8.48 3.81 -2.84
CA PRO A 198 7.82 3.66 -4.15
C PRO A 198 8.55 4.39 -5.27
N GLY A 199 8.65 3.75 -6.43
CA GLY A 199 9.35 4.29 -7.59
C GLY A 199 10.87 4.32 -7.48
N ARG A 200 11.49 3.89 -6.34
CA ARG A 200 12.92 4.12 -6.11
C ARG A 200 13.69 2.97 -5.51
N ALA A 201 13.33 2.51 -4.33
CA ALA A 201 14.21 1.64 -3.54
C ALA A 201 13.47 0.62 -2.67
N VAL A 202 14.21 -0.42 -2.28
CA VAL A 202 13.78 -1.41 -1.30
C VAL A 202 14.91 -1.76 -0.35
N MET A 203 14.57 -2.00 0.92
CA MET A 203 15.41 -2.63 1.91
C MET A 203 14.92 -4.05 2.16
N LEU A 204 15.80 -5.02 2.01
CA LEU A 204 15.58 -6.43 2.29
C LEU A 204 16.42 -6.86 3.49
N ILE A 205 15.86 -7.69 4.37
CA ILE A 205 16.53 -8.25 5.55
C ILE A 205 16.23 -9.74 5.71
N ASP A 206 17.01 -10.47 6.47
CA ASP A 206 16.83 -11.91 6.64
C ASP A 206 16.03 -12.30 7.89
N THR A 207 15.45 -11.34 8.58
CA THR A 207 14.52 -11.60 9.69
C THR A 207 13.15 -12.01 9.17
N PRO A 208 12.47 -12.95 9.83
CA PRO A 208 11.11 -13.30 9.50
C PRO A 208 10.19 -12.06 9.48
N ASP A 209 9.31 -12.01 8.52
CA ASP A 209 8.33 -10.92 8.35
C ASP A 209 8.92 -9.53 8.08
N GLY A 210 10.23 -9.43 7.76
CA GLY A 210 10.87 -8.16 7.45
C GLY A 210 10.98 -7.19 8.65
N VAL A 211 10.88 -7.69 9.87
CA VAL A 211 10.96 -6.87 11.10
C VAL A 211 12.41 -6.76 11.57
N PRO A 212 13.00 -5.55 11.65
CA PRO A 212 14.36 -5.36 12.16
C PRO A 212 14.51 -5.87 13.59
N THR A 213 15.65 -6.49 13.88
CA THR A 213 16.03 -6.89 15.23
C THR A 213 17.21 -6.06 15.72
N ASP A 214 17.55 -6.18 17.03
CA ASP A 214 18.77 -5.57 17.59
C ASP A 214 20.05 -6.29 17.12
N LYS A 215 19.91 -7.48 16.52
CA LYS A 215 21.02 -8.23 15.93
C LYS A 215 21.29 -7.69 14.53
N PHE A 216 22.56 -7.72 14.13
CA PHE A 216 22.92 -7.42 12.75
C PHE A 216 22.55 -8.61 11.87
N ASP A 217 21.58 -8.41 11.02
CA ASP A 217 21.06 -9.39 10.09
C ASP A 217 21.66 -9.16 8.69
N ILE A 218 21.49 -10.12 7.78
CA ILE A 218 21.84 -9.90 6.38
C ILE A 218 20.90 -8.80 5.86
N ARG A 219 21.47 -7.75 5.27
CA ARG A 219 20.72 -6.62 4.72
C ARG A 219 21.10 -6.38 3.28
N MET A 220 20.11 -6.04 2.46
CA MET A 220 20.34 -5.62 1.08
C MET A 220 19.48 -4.42 0.74
N PHE A 221 20.15 -3.33 0.45
CA PHE A 221 19.53 -2.14 -0.11
C PHE A 221 19.64 -2.19 -1.64
N VAL A 222 18.54 -1.93 -2.34
CA VAL A 222 18.51 -1.84 -3.80
C VAL A 222 17.78 -0.56 -4.19
N ALA A 223 18.41 0.27 -5.00
CA ALA A 223 17.83 1.52 -5.45
C ALA A 223 18.14 1.83 -6.92
N ALA A 224 17.18 2.48 -7.59
CA ALA A 224 17.34 3.04 -8.91
C ALA A 224 17.64 4.54 -8.79
N PHE A 225 18.60 5.01 -9.59
CA PHE A 225 19.03 6.40 -9.68
C PHE A 225 19.08 6.84 -11.11
N ASP A 226 18.75 8.11 -11.35
CA ASP A 226 18.93 8.76 -12.63
C ASP A 226 20.39 9.21 -12.80
N GLY A 227 20.87 9.31 -14.04
CA GLY A 227 22.24 9.72 -14.35
C GLY A 227 23.24 8.58 -14.20
N GLY A 228 24.50 8.92 -13.85
CA GLY A 228 25.62 8.00 -13.79
C GLY A 228 26.52 8.08 -15.01
N PRO A 229 27.69 7.37 -15.02
CA PRO A 229 28.62 7.39 -16.12
C PRO A 229 28.06 6.67 -17.35
N THR A 230 28.28 7.24 -18.50
CA THR A 230 27.89 6.67 -19.81
C THR A 230 28.99 5.85 -20.43
N GLU A 231 30.24 6.10 -20.05
CA GLU A 231 31.44 5.43 -20.57
C GLU A 231 31.97 4.38 -19.57
N ASN A 232 32.44 3.24 -20.06
CA ASN A 232 32.93 2.15 -19.23
C ASN A 232 34.16 2.52 -18.38
N ASP A 233 35.00 3.42 -18.88
CA ASP A 233 36.24 3.83 -18.20
C ASP A 233 35.96 4.61 -16.91
N ASP A 234 34.79 5.25 -16.79
CA ASP A 234 34.39 6.00 -15.62
C ASP A 234 33.75 5.13 -14.53
N HIS A 235 33.38 3.89 -14.84
CA HIS A 235 32.67 2.98 -13.90
C HIS A 235 33.45 2.71 -12.61
N SER A 236 34.79 2.55 -12.71
CA SER A 236 35.65 2.30 -11.55
C SER A 236 35.71 3.48 -10.59
N GLN A 237 35.84 4.70 -11.14
CA GLN A 237 35.87 5.91 -10.33
C GLN A 237 34.50 6.17 -9.70
N PHE A 238 33.44 6.02 -10.47
CA PHE A 238 32.07 6.15 -9.99
C PHE A 238 31.75 5.13 -8.88
N ALA A 239 32.16 3.87 -9.05
CA ALA A 239 31.94 2.83 -8.03
C ALA A 239 32.66 3.16 -6.71
N ARG A 240 33.87 3.70 -6.75
CA ARG A 240 34.60 4.15 -5.54
C ARG A 240 33.91 5.33 -4.87
N MET A 241 33.45 6.31 -5.66
CA MET A 241 32.73 7.47 -5.15
C MET A 241 31.46 7.05 -4.43
N THR A 242 30.60 6.28 -5.08
CA THR A 242 29.32 5.83 -4.50
C THR A 242 29.52 4.85 -3.33
N PHE A 243 30.62 4.07 -3.32
CA PHE A 243 30.96 3.24 -2.18
C PHE A 243 31.30 4.09 -0.95
N GLY A 244 32.02 5.19 -1.14
CA GLY A 244 32.38 6.12 -0.06
C GLY A 244 31.19 6.85 0.57
N GLU A 245 30.04 6.88 -0.13
CA GLU A 245 28.79 7.48 0.34
C GLU A 245 27.92 6.51 1.15
N ILE A 246 28.34 5.23 1.29
CA ILE A 246 27.55 4.25 2.06
C ILE A 246 27.55 4.66 3.53
N VAL A 247 26.36 4.93 4.05
CA VAL A 247 26.17 5.33 5.45
C VAL A 247 26.11 4.11 6.39
N GLY A 248 26.43 4.32 7.67
CA GLY A 248 26.32 3.31 8.70
C GLY A 248 27.54 2.35 8.79
N ILE A 249 28.59 2.60 8.01
CA ILE A 249 29.84 1.82 8.06
C ILE A 249 31.05 2.73 8.37
N LYS A 250 32.08 2.16 8.96
CA LYS A 250 33.36 2.83 9.24
C LYS A 250 34.54 1.86 9.09
N ASP A 251 35.76 2.36 9.13
CA ASP A 251 37.01 1.58 9.03
C ASP A 251 37.05 0.70 7.78
N VAL A 252 36.66 1.28 6.64
CA VAL A 252 36.48 0.57 5.37
C VAL A 252 37.82 0.17 4.76
N GLN A 253 37.98 -1.12 4.43
CA GLN A 253 39.11 -1.68 3.68
C GLN A 253 38.58 -2.41 2.45
N ILE A 254 38.76 -1.81 1.27
CA ILE A 254 38.33 -2.42 0.01
C ILE A 254 39.23 -3.66 -0.24
N THR A 255 38.61 -4.81 -0.42
CA THR A 255 39.29 -6.10 -0.67
C THR A 255 39.19 -6.51 -2.14
N MET A 256 38.18 -6.02 -2.88
CA MET A 256 37.98 -6.33 -4.29
C MET A 256 37.25 -5.19 -4.98
N SER A 257 37.64 -4.88 -6.21
CA SER A 257 36.97 -3.86 -7.03
C SER A 257 37.19 -4.20 -8.50
N GLU A 258 36.13 -4.64 -9.20
CA GLU A 258 36.24 -5.18 -10.56
C GLU A 258 34.96 -4.96 -11.39
N PRO A 259 35.09 -4.87 -12.72
CA PRO A 259 33.93 -4.86 -13.61
C PRO A 259 33.27 -6.24 -13.67
N LEU A 260 31.94 -6.27 -13.85
CA LEU A 260 31.16 -7.49 -14.09
C LEU A 260 29.94 -7.19 -14.97
N ARG A 261 29.18 -8.21 -15.29
CA ARG A 261 27.89 -8.09 -15.95
C ARG A 261 26.76 -8.53 -15.01
N ILE A 262 25.69 -7.74 -14.95
CA ILE A 262 24.49 -8.04 -14.15
C ILE A 262 23.29 -8.01 -15.07
N GLY A 263 22.57 -9.14 -15.19
CA GLY A 263 21.43 -9.26 -16.08
C GLY A 263 21.73 -8.83 -17.53
N GLY A 264 22.95 -9.18 -18.03
CA GLY A 264 23.42 -8.81 -19.35
C GLY A 264 23.95 -7.37 -19.52
N GLY A 265 23.68 -6.47 -18.55
CA GLY A 265 24.16 -5.09 -18.56
C GLY A 265 25.57 -4.93 -17.99
N SER A 266 26.24 -3.83 -18.36
CA SER A 266 27.51 -3.43 -17.76
C SER A 266 27.34 -3.14 -16.27
N GLY A 267 28.27 -3.56 -15.45
CA GLY A 267 28.23 -3.36 -14.02
C GLY A 267 29.61 -3.28 -13.38
N PHE A 268 29.62 -3.00 -12.09
CA PHE A 268 30.84 -2.93 -11.29
C PHE A 268 30.58 -3.47 -9.89
N GLN A 269 31.52 -4.24 -9.35
CA GLN A 269 31.47 -4.77 -7.98
C GLN A 269 32.59 -4.19 -7.15
N THR A 270 32.26 -3.78 -5.91
CA THR A 270 33.24 -3.43 -4.89
C THR A 270 32.90 -4.18 -3.60
N THR A 271 33.87 -4.87 -3.02
CA THR A 271 33.72 -5.57 -1.74
C THR A 271 34.74 -5.03 -0.73
N ALA A 272 34.29 -4.86 0.51
CA ALA A 272 35.13 -4.34 1.59
C ALA A 272 34.86 -5.03 2.91
N GLN A 273 35.88 -5.06 3.77
CA GLN A 273 35.73 -5.22 5.20
C GLN A 273 35.41 -3.84 5.82
N ALA A 274 34.59 -3.83 6.83
CA ALA A 274 34.20 -2.60 7.52
C ALA A 274 33.74 -2.92 8.95
N LYS A 275 33.41 -1.88 9.71
CA LYS A 275 32.71 -2.02 10.98
C LYS A 275 31.34 -1.36 10.89
N ASP A 276 30.35 -1.99 11.48
CA ASP A 276 29.04 -1.37 11.68
C ASP A 276 29.22 -0.15 12.61
N MET A 277 28.67 1.00 12.21
CA MET A 277 28.87 2.26 12.93
C MET A 277 28.15 2.28 14.27
N LYS A 278 27.01 1.54 14.37
CA LYS A 278 26.14 1.51 15.56
C LYS A 278 26.62 0.47 16.58
N THR A 279 26.93 -0.75 16.11
CA THR A 279 27.28 -1.87 16.99
C THR A 279 28.79 -2.05 17.17
N GLY A 280 29.60 -1.60 16.22
CA GLY A 280 31.04 -1.84 16.17
C GLY A 280 31.44 -3.22 15.67
N ASP A 281 30.46 -4.06 15.27
CA ASP A 281 30.70 -5.40 14.73
C ASP A 281 31.53 -5.36 13.44
N ASP A 282 32.38 -6.38 13.25
CA ASP A 282 33.06 -6.58 11.99
C ASP A 282 32.08 -7.11 10.93
N ILE A 283 31.99 -6.39 9.82
CA ILE A 283 31.08 -6.69 8.72
C ILE A 283 31.79 -6.75 7.38
N MET A 284 31.18 -7.45 6.45
CA MET A 284 31.50 -7.40 5.04
C MET A 284 30.43 -6.62 4.30
N VAL A 285 30.86 -5.81 3.34
CA VAL A 285 29.98 -4.99 2.48
C VAL A 285 30.32 -5.29 1.03
N ALA A 286 29.29 -5.54 0.22
CA ALA A 286 29.42 -5.59 -1.23
C ALA A 286 28.50 -4.57 -1.87
N GLN A 287 29.05 -3.75 -2.75
CA GLN A 287 28.28 -2.89 -3.65
C GLN A 287 28.30 -3.49 -5.05
N TRP A 288 27.15 -3.55 -5.69
CA TRP A 288 27.02 -3.83 -7.11
C TRP A 288 26.31 -2.65 -7.77
N LEU A 289 26.90 -2.17 -8.84
CA LEU A 289 26.30 -1.18 -9.73
C LEU A 289 25.93 -1.88 -11.05
N ARG A 290 24.73 -1.63 -11.56
CA ARG A 290 24.31 -2.02 -12.89
C ARG A 290 23.97 -0.77 -13.66
N PHE A 291 24.73 -0.47 -14.69
CA PHE A 291 24.54 0.72 -15.52
C PHE A 291 23.51 0.46 -16.62
N GLY A 292 22.72 1.49 -16.93
CA GLY A 292 21.71 1.49 -17.96
C GLY A 292 21.67 2.81 -18.70
N THR A 293 20.78 2.92 -19.68
CA THR A 293 20.60 4.17 -20.43
C THR A 293 19.90 5.21 -19.55
N GLY A 294 20.65 6.25 -19.15
CA GLY A 294 20.11 7.37 -18.37
C GLY A 294 20.01 7.14 -16.86
N GLY A 295 20.49 5.98 -16.34
CA GLY A 295 20.45 5.70 -14.92
C GLY A 295 21.23 4.46 -14.53
N PHE A 296 21.24 4.15 -13.23
CA PHE A 296 21.88 2.95 -12.70
C PHE A 296 21.10 2.36 -11.52
N LEU A 297 21.30 1.07 -11.30
CA LEU A 297 20.91 0.41 -10.05
C LEU A 297 22.11 0.33 -9.13
N GLN A 298 21.93 0.71 -7.88
CA GLN A 298 22.88 0.43 -6.79
C GLN A 298 22.29 -0.64 -5.88
N MET A 299 23.06 -1.66 -5.63
CA MET A 299 22.76 -2.75 -4.72
C MET A 299 23.84 -2.83 -3.66
N ILE A 300 23.49 -2.75 -2.38
CA ILE A 300 24.43 -2.79 -1.26
C ILE A 300 24.02 -3.93 -0.35
N GLY A 301 24.85 -4.99 -0.32
CA GLY A 301 24.67 -6.12 0.58
C GLY A 301 25.62 -6.03 1.77
N MET A 302 25.11 -6.31 2.97
CA MET A 302 25.89 -6.30 4.22
C MET A 302 25.59 -7.53 5.06
N ALA A 303 26.60 -8.08 5.70
CA ALA A 303 26.46 -9.15 6.69
C ALA A 303 27.64 -9.15 7.66
N LYS A 304 27.50 -9.83 8.81
CA LYS A 304 28.63 -10.08 9.71
C LYS A 304 29.73 -10.82 8.98
N ALA A 305 30.98 -10.55 9.34
CA ALA A 305 32.14 -11.10 8.66
C ALA A 305 32.20 -12.64 8.75
N ASP A 306 31.77 -13.21 9.87
CA ASP A 306 31.71 -14.67 10.09
C ASP A 306 30.59 -15.37 9.30
N ALA A 307 29.51 -14.66 8.99
CA ALA A 307 28.37 -15.15 8.20
C ALA A 307 28.51 -14.87 6.69
N TRP A 308 29.57 -14.17 6.26
CA TRP A 308 29.67 -13.60 4.91
C TRP A 308 29.55 -14.63 3.78
N THR A 309 30.14 -15.80 3.91
CA THR A 309 30.13 -16.81 2.84
C THR A 309 28.71 -17.25 2.49
N THR A 310 27.89 -17.50 3.50
CA THR A 310 26.47 -17.86 3.32
C THR A 310 25.66 -16.65 2.85
N ALA A 311 25.89 -15.49 3.46
CA ALA A 311 25.19 -14.25 3.11
C ALA A 311 25.45 -13.85 1.65
N LEU A 312 26.69 -13.92 1.17
CA LEU A 312 27.06 -13.55 -0.18
C LEU A 312 26.32 -14.36 -1.25
N THR A 313 26.08 -15.65 -0.99
CA THR A 313 25.30 -16.50 -1.90
C THR A 313 23.86 -15.99 -2.04
N ARG A 314 23.23 -15.64 -0.92
CA ARG A 314 21.86 -15.09 -0.89
C ARG A 314 21.78 -13.70 -1.55
N LEU A 315 22.74 -12.84 -1.23
CA LEU A 315 22.82 -11.49 -1.81
C LEU A 315 23.04 -11.53 -3.34
N ARG A 316 23.86 -12.48 -3.82
CA ARG A 316 24.05 -12.71 -5.26
C ARG A 316 22.79 -13.23 -5.94
N ALA A 317 22.00 -14.10 -5.30
CA ALA A 317 20.72 -14.54 -5.84
C ALA A 317 19.76 -13.35 -6.08
N VAL A 318 19.68 -12.42 -5.12
CA VAL A 318 18.92 -11.18 -5.29
C VAL A 318 19.47 -10.34 -6.45
N ARG A 319 20.79 -10.08 -6.49
CA ARG A 319 21.44 -9.29 -7.54
C ARG A 319 21.17 -9.87 -8.94
N ASP A 320 21.32 -11.18 -9.07
CA ASP A 320 21.21 -11.87 -10.36
C ASP A 320 19.73 -12.02 -10.80
N GLY A 321 18.79 -11.96 -9.84
CA GLY A 321 17.35 -12.00 -10.05
C GLY A 321 16.73 -10.66 -10.47
N ILE A 322 17.46 -9.55 -10.45
CA ILE A 322 16.92 -8.22 -10.77
C ILE A 322 16.72 -8.03 -12.28
N GLN A 323 15.53 -7.52 -12.63
CA GLN A 323 15.18 -7.12 -13.99
C GLN A 323 14.58 -5.71 -13.97
N LEU A 324 15.03 -4.84 -14.88
CA LEU A 324 14.42 -3.52 -15.10
C LEU A 324 13.06 -3.68 -15.78
N LYS A 325 12.10 -2.85 -15.39
CA LYS A 325 10.78 -2.75 -16.04
C LYS A 325 10.84 -1.93 -17.31
#